data_3531b7dc58359b86afa1689d3a81a237
#
_entry.id   3531b7dc58359b86afa1689d3a81a237
#
_cell.length_a   1.000
_cell.length_b   1.000
_cell.length_c   1.000
_cell.angle_alpha   90.00
_cell.angle_beta   90.00
_cell.angle_gamma   90.00
#
_symmetry.space_group_name_H-M   'P 1'
#
loop_
_entity.id
_entity.type
_entity.pdbx_description
1 polymer ?
#
loop_
_entity_poly.entity_id
_entity_poly.type
_entity_poly.pdbx_seq_one_letter_code
_entity_poly.pdbx_strand_id
1 'polypeptide(L)'
;LTSMFSYIMMILMSLMMLSMVLVMIILARASAERIVELLNEESDLKNGPNPVYEVKDGSVVFENVSFSYAKDPTKECLKDVNLTINSGETVGILGGTGTSKTTLVQLIPRLYDATEGRVLVGGVDVRDYDMDALREQVAMVLQKNVLFSGTIKDNLRWGNKEATDEEMVRVCKLAQADPF
;
A
#
# COMPACT_ATOMS: atom_id res chain seq x y z
N LEU A 1 -59.21 6.35 39.12
CA LEU A 1 -59.28 6.39 37.64
C LEU A 1 -58.10 7.16 37.06
N THR A 2 -57.76 8.36 37.56
CA THR A 2 -56.63 9.19 37.14
C THR A 2 -55.27 8.48 37.26
N SER A 3 -55.05 7.77 38.37
CA SER A 3 -53.80 7.02 38.56
C SER A 3 -53.60 5.90 37.52
N MET A 4 -54.65 5.16 37.18
CA MET A 4 -54.60 4.14 36.15
C MET A 4 -54.28 4.73 34.77
N PHE A 5 -54.85 5.89 34.45
CA PHE A 5 -54.55 6.59 33.18
C PHE A 5 -53.08 7.02 33.11
N SER A 6 -52.52 7.53 34.21
CA SER A 6 -51.10 7.88 34.30
C SER A 6 -50.18 6.69 34.12
N TYR A 7 -50.49 5.55 34.69
CA TYR A 7 -49.67 4.31 34.51
C TYR A 7 -49.76 3.81 33.08
N ILE A 8 -50.92 3.83 32.45
CA ILE A 8 -51.07 3.45 31.02
C ILE A 8 -50.19 4.32 30.14
N MET A 9 -50.24 5.65 30.33
CA MET A 9 -49.42 6.59 29.54
C MET A 9 -47.93 6.37 29.79
N MET A 10 -47.49 6.05 31.02
CA MET A 10 -46.14 5.77 31.38
C MET A 10 -45.64 4.47 30.71
N ILE A 11 -46.47 3.45 30.62
CA ILE A 11 -46.14 2.17 29.95
C ILE A 11 -46.01 2.41 28.45
N LEU A 12 -46.93 3.18 27.82
CA LEU A 12 -46.88 3.50 26.41
C LEU A 12 -45.62 4.29 26.06
N MET A 13 -45.24 5.29 26.85
CA MET A 13 -43.99 6.04 26.66
C MET A 13 -42.75 5.13 26.79
N SER A 14 -42.74 4.23 27.77
CA SER A 14 -41.63 3.27 27.97
C SER A 14 -41.45 2.32 26.77
N LEU A 15 -42.58 1.81 26.23
CA LEU A 15 -42.55 0.96 25.03
C LEU A 15 -42.08 1.71 23.81
N MET A 16 -42.50 2.99 23.64
CA MET A 16 -42.05 3.83 22.54
C MET A 16 -40.53 4.12 22.63
N MET A 17 -40.04 4.40 23.85
CA MET A 17 -38.62 4.61 24.11
C MET A 17 -37.80 3.34 23.84
N LEU A 18 -38.28 2.17 24.24
CA LEU A 18 -37.64 0.87 23.97
C LEU A 18 -37.57 0.60 22.47
N SER A 19 -38.63 0.86 21.74
CA SER A 19 -38.63 0.72 20.26
C SER A 19 -37.61 1.64 19.60
N MET A 20 -37.49 2.88 20.08
CA MET A 20 -36.50 3.83 19.55
C MET A 20 -35.06 3.36 19.83
N VAL A 21 -34.79 2.84 21.01
CA VAL A 21 -33.47 2.28 21.37
C VAL A 21 -33.12 1.08 20.49
N LEU A 22 -34.08 0.19 20.21
CA LEU A 22 -33.85 -0.94 19.31
C LEU A 22 -33.49 -0.49 17.90
N VAL A 23 -34.19 0.51 17.36
CA VAL A 23 -33.85 1.09 16.04
C VAL A 23 -32.45 1.70 16.04
N MET A 24 -32.08 2.45 17.09
CA MET A 24 -30.73 3.02 17.21
C MET A 24 -29.64 1.93 17.26
N ILE A 25 -29.87 0.84 17.97
CA ILE A 25 -28.94 -0.30 18.04
C ILE A 25 -28.74 -0.91 16.65
N ILE A 26 -29.83 -1.13 15.90
CA ILE A 26 -29.76 -1.69 14.53
C ILE A 26 -28.97 -0.77 13.59
N LEU A 27 -29.21 0.53 13.64
CA LEU A 27 -28.47 1.51 12.84
C LEU A 27 -26.99 1.59 13.23
N ALA A 28 -26.72 1.60 14.53
CA ALA A 28 -25.34 1.64 15.05
C ALA A 28 -24.55 0.38 14.67
N ARG A 29 -25.19 -0.79 14.62
CA ARG A 29 -24.56 -2.06 14.26
C ARG A 29 -23.95 -2.02 12.87
N ALA A 30 -24.66 -1.52 11.86
CA ALA A 30 -24.18 -1.45 10.49
C ALA A 30 -22.92 -0.55 10.36
N SER A 31 -22.89 0.55 11.12
CA SER A 31 -21.71 1.43 11.18
C SER A 31 -20.55 0.77 11.93
N ALA A 32 -20.82 0.08 13.02
CA ALA A 32 -19.83 -0.64 13.79
C ALA A 32 -19.19 -1.78 12.99
N GLU A 33 -19.98 -2.55 12.24
CA GLU A 33 -19.48 -3.63 11.37
C GLU A 33 -18.47 -3.11 10.34
N ARG A 34 -18.74 -1.97 9.68
CA ARG A 34 -17.80 -1.34 8.74
C ARG A 34 -16.49 -0.89 9.40
N ILE A 35 -16.59 -0.35 10.61
CA ILE A 35 -15.38 0.07 11.35
C ILE A 35 -14.56 -1.16 11.76
N VAL A 36 -15.22 -2.21 12.24
CA VAL A 36 -14.54 -3.45 12.63
C VAL A 36 -13.90 -4.14 11.43
N GLU A 37 -14.57 -4.17 10.28
CA GLU A 37 -14.01 -4.69 9.02
C GLU A 37 -12.71 -3.97 8.67
N LEU A 38 -12.70 -2.63 8.70
CA LEU A 38 -11.50 -1.84 8.42
C LEU A 38 -10.38 -2.05 9.46
N LEU A 39 -10.74 -2.14 10.74
CA LEU A 39 -9.75 -2.32 11.81
C LEU A 39 -9.14 -3.73 11.84
N ASN A 40 -9.87 -4.72 11.32
CA ASN A 40 -9.41 -6.10 11.22
C ASN A 40 -8.73 -6.41 9.88
N GLU A 41 -8.69 -5.45 8.95
CA GLU A 41 -8.01 -5.64 7.67
C GLU A 41 -6.50 -5.78 7.91
N GLU A 42 -5.96 -6.90 7.51
CA GLU A 42 -4.53 -7.17 7.59
C GLU A 42 -3.93 -7.20 6.17
N SER A 43 -2.72 -6.69 6.04
CA SER A 43 -1.98 -6.78 4.77
C SER A 43 -1.71 -8.24 4.42
N ASP A 44 -1.96 -8.61 3.16
CA ASP A 44 -1.57 -9.91 2.59
C ASP A 44 -0.05 -10.08 2.55
N LEU A 45 0.69 -8.96 2.51
CA LEU A 45 2.14 -8.97 2.49
C LEU A 45 2.67 -9.02 3.93
N LYS A 46 3.41 -10.06 4.24
CA LYS A 46 4.06 -10.25 5.55
C LYS A 46 5.51 -10.66 5.34
N ASN A 47 6.38 -10.25 6.26
CA ASN A 47 7.76 -10.70 6.26
C ASN A 47 7.83 -12.21 6.56
N GLY A 48 8.78 -12.87 5.94
CA GLY A 48 9.12 -14.25 6.27
C GLY A 48 9.66 -14.38 7.71
N PRO A 49 9.82 -15.62 8.22
CA PRO A 49 10.27 -15.86 9.59
C PRO A 49 11.73 -15.44 9.84
N ASN A 50 12.56 -15.38 8.80
CA ASN A 50 13.97 -14.98 8.86
C ASN A 50 14.30 -14.03 7.71
N PRO A 51 13.85 -12.77 7.77
CA PRO A 51 14.00 -11.84 6.66
C PRO A 51 15.46 -11.40 6.50
N VAL A 52 15.86 -11.17 5.25
CA VAL A 52 17.16 -10.59 4.88
C VAL A 52 17.05 -9.07 4.93
N TYR A 53 17.99 -8.40 5.56
CA TYR A 53 17.99 -6.94 5.74
C TYR A 53 18.94 -6.21 4.80
N GLU A 54 19.84 -6.90 4.13
CA GLU A 54 20.87 -6.29 3.30
C GLU A 54 20.70 -6.65 1.83
N VAL A 55 20.57 -5.65 0.97
CA VAL A 55 20.56 -5.80 -0.48
C VAL A 55 21.99 -5.69 -0.99
N LYS A 56 22.52 -6.75 -1.56
CA LYS A 56 23.94 -6.85 -1.95
C LYS A 56 24.31 -5.96 -3.12
N ASP A 57 23.43 -5.88 -4.12
CA ASP A 57 23.64 -5.09 -5.32
C ASP A 57 22.31 -4.73 -5.99
N GLY A 58 22.36 -3.90 -7.04
CA GLY A 58 21.18 -3.44 -7.78
C GLY A 58 20.74 -4.33 -8.93
N SER A 59 21.16 -5.61 -8.97
CA SER A 59 20.68 -6.55 -9.99
C SER A 59 19.23 -6.95 -9.73
N VAL A 60 18.44 -7.11 -10.81
CA VAL A 60 17.04 -7.51 -10.75
C VAL A 60 16.80 -8.64 -11.73
N VAL A 61 16.22 -9.73 -11.27
CA VAL A 61 15.88 -10.87 -12.13
C VAL A 61 14.41 -11.26 -11.95
N PHE A 62 13.71 -11.38 -13.06
CA PHE A 62 12.36 -11.95 -13.12
C PHE A 62 12.49 -13.36 -13.69
N GLU A 63 12.01 -14.36 -12.98
CA GLU A 63 12.03 -15.76 -13.39
C GLU A 63 10.61 -16.32 -13.46
N ASN A 64 10.14 -16.54 -14.69
CA ASN A 64 8.82 -17.06 -15.03
C ASN A 64 7.68 -16.32 -14.29
N VAL A 65 7.78 -14.99 -14.20
CA VAL A 65 6.88 -14.16 -13.41
C VAL A 65 5.55 -13.96 -14.12
N SER A 66 4.48 -14.45 -13.51
CA SER A 66 3.09 -14.10 -13.85
C SER A 66 2.44 -13.35 -12.70
N PHE A 67 1.57 -12.40 -13.02
CA PHE A 67 0.89 -11.60 -12.02
C PHE A 67 -0.56 -11.25 -12.41
N SER A 68 -1.46 -11.38 -11.43
CA SER A 68 -2.86 -10.93 -11.50
C SER A 68 -3.25 -10.22 -10.21
N TYR A 69 -3.83 -9.02 -10.30
CA TYR A 69 -4.37 -8.28 -9.15
C TYR A 69 -5.51 -9.03 -8.44
N ALA A 70 -6.28 -9.79 -9.20
CA ALA A 70 -7.41 -10.57 -8.69
C ALA A 70 -7.00 -11.95 -8.15
N LYS A 71 -5.73 -12.32 -8.21
CA LYS A 71 -5.23 -13.70 -7.96
C LYS A 71 -5.94 -14.75 -8.84
N ASP A 72 -6.43 -14.33 -9.99
CA ASP A 72 -7.18 -15.14 -10.97
C ASP A 72 -6.28 -15.39 -12.20
N PRO A 73 -5.89 -16.64 -12.49
CA PRO A 73 -5.03 -16.96 -13.62
C PRO A 73 -5.63 -16.58 -14.99
N THR A 74 -6.95 -16.38 -15.06
CA THR A 74 -7.60 -15.93 -16.31
C THR A 74 -7.47 -14.44 -16.58
N LYS A 75 -7.03 -13.67 -15.58
CA LYS A 75 -6.89 -12.19 -15.61
C LYS A 75 -5.46 -11.75 -15.35
N GLU A 76 -4.50 -12.52 -15.84
CA GLU A 76 -3.10 -12.14 -15.74
C GLU A 76 -2.81 -10.87 -16.54
N CYS A 77 -2.12 -9.93 -15.91
CA CYS A 77 -1.63 -8.73 -16.55
C CYS A 77 -0.13 -8.80 -16.89
N LEU A 78 0.61 -9.72 -16.25
CA LEU A 78 1.94 -10.17 -16.64
C LEU A 78 1.90 -11.68 -16.79
N LYS A 79 2.57 -12.22 -17.82
CA LYS A 79 2.58 -13.65 -18.11
C LYS A 79 3.98 -14.10 -18.51
N ASP A 80 4.51 -15.06 -17.75
CA ASP A 80 5.81 -15.73 -18.00
C ASP A 80 6.94 -14.73 -18.35
N VAL A 81 7.08 -13.68 -17.54
CA VAL A 81 8.09 -12.66 -17.76
C VAL A 81 9.44 -13.20 -17.27
N ASN A 82 10.41 -13.22 -18.20
CA ASN A 82 11.79 -13.58 -17.95
C ASN A 82 12.68 -12.39 -18.34
N LEU A 83 13.34 -11.75 -17.38
CA LEU A 83 14.16 -10.57 -17.58
C LEU A 83 15.30 -10.54 -16.57
N THR A 84 16.48 -10.23 -17.03
CA THR A 84 17.66 -10.02 -16.17
C THR A 84 18.19 -8.60 -16.42
N ILE A 85 18.37 -7.85 -15.35
CA ILE A 85 18.95 -6.51 -15.33
C ILE A 85 20.17 -6.57 -14.41
N ASN A 86 21.34 -6.22 -14.93
CA ASN A 86 22.57 -6.23 -14.16
C ASN A 86 22.69 -4.97 -13.29
N SER A 87 23.43 -5.07 -12.20
CA SER A 87 23.73 -3.91 -11.35
C SER A 87 24.40 -2.79 -12.14
N GLY A 88 23.89 -1.55 -11.98
CA GLY A 88 24.35 -0.37 -12.72
C GLY A 88 23.83 -0.24 -14.15
N GLU A 89 23.02 -1.17 -14.63
CA GLU A 89 22.41 -1.10 -15.96
C GLU A 89 21.21 -0.15 -15.98
N THR A 90 21.05 0.59 -17.09
CA THR A 90 19.87 1.41 -17.35
C THR A 90 19.00 0.73 -18.40
N VAL A 91 17.79 0.37 -18.04
CA VAL A 91 16.85 -0.37 -18.90
C VAL A 91 15.65 0.49 -19.26
N GLY A 92 15.33 0.61 -20.56
CA GLY A 92 14.13 1.25 -21.06
C GLY A 92 13.01 0.25 -21.30
N ILE A 93 11.84 0.45 -20.66
CA ILE A 93 10.66 -0.38 -20.87
C ILE A 93 9.66 0.38 -21.75
N LEU A 94 9.48 -0.08 -22.99
CA LEU A 94 8.60 0.53 -23.99
C LEU A 94 7.29 -0.26 -24.12
N GLY A 95 6.21 0.46 -24.34
CA GLY A 95 4.88 -0.16 -24.56
C GLY A 95 3.74 0.86 -24.46
N GLY A 96 2.60 0.52 -25.02
CA GLY A 96 1.39 1.34 -24.99
C GLY A 96 0.78 1.50 -23.59
N THR A 97 -0.28 2.29 -23.50
CA THR A 97 -1.08 2.41 -22.26
C THR A 97 -1.75 1.08 -21.95
N GLY A 98 -1.72 0.65 -20.70
CA GLY A 98 -2.35 -0.61 -20.26
C GLY A 98 -1.48 -1.87 -20.45
N THR A 99 -0.23 -1.76 -20.89
CA THR A 99 0.68 -2.92 -21.08
C THR A 99 1.41 -3.33 -19.80
N SER A 100 0.89 -3.04 -18.63
CA SER A 100 1.38 -3.48 -17.31
C SER A 100 2.83 -3.13 -16.95
N LYS A 101 3.41 -2.07 -17.59
CA LYS A 101 4.78 -1.61 -17.28
C LYS A 101 4.93 -1.20 -15.81
N THR A 102 3.98 -0.42 -15.31
CA THR A 102 3.96 0.01 -13.91
C THR A 102 3.84 -1.19 -12.98
N THR A 103 3.02 -2.18 -13.33
CA THR A 103 2.86 -3.42 -12.57
C THR A 103 4.19 -4.17 -12.45
N LEU A 104 4.91 -4.31 -13.57
CA LEU A 104 6.22 -4.98 -13.57
C LEU A 104 7.20 -4.29 -12.59
N VAL A 105 7.29 -2.96 -12.65
CA VAL A 105 8.20 -2.19 -11.79
C VAL A 105 7.76 -2.26 -10.32
N GLN A 106 6.46 -2.33 -10.03
CA GLN A 106 5.92 -2.43 -8.68
C GLN A 106 6.22 -3.76 -7.96
N LEU A 107 6.56 -4.81 -8.70
CA LEU A 107 6.98 -6.09 -8.13
C LEU A 107 8.39 -6.02 -7.53
N ILE A 108 9.25 -5.10 -8.00
CA ILE A 108 10.63 -4.98 -7.50
C ILE A 108 10.68 -4.56 -6.02
N PRO A 109 10.00 -3.46 -5.57
CA PRO A 109 9.93 -3.10 -4.17
C PRO A 109 8.90 -3.94 -3.39
N ARG A 110 8.41 -5.02 -3.95
CA ARG A 110 7.40 -5.88 -3.34
C ARG A 110 6.17 -5.09 -2.87
N LEU A 111 5.59 -4.25 -3.76
CA LEU A 111 4.26 -3.66 -3.50
C LEU A 111 3.16 -4.70 -3.73
N TYR A 112 3.47 -5.75 -4.48
CA TYR A 112 2.65 -6.94 -4.69
C TYR A 112 3.57 -8.15 -4.77
N ASP A 113 3.09 -9.31 -4.38
CA ASP A 113 3.78 -10.59 -4.62
C ASP A 113 3.36 -11.15 -5.98
N ALA A 114 4.33 -11.71 -6.74
CA ALA A 114 4.04 -12.41 -7.99
C ALA A 114 3.08 -13.57 -7.74
N THR A 115 2.12 -13.78 -8.66
CA THR A 115 1.19 -14.91 -8.58
C THR A 115 1.92 -16.23 -8.88
N GLU A 116 2.83 -16.20 -9.85
CA GLU A 116 3.73 -17.31 -10.19
C GLU A 116 5.13 -16.80 -10.46
N GLY A 117 6.12 -17.66 -10.32
CA GLY A 117 7.52 -17.32 -10.49
C GLY A 117 8.10 -16.57 -9.31
N ARG A 118 9.22 -15.89 -9.54
CA ARG A 118 9.92 -15.12 -8.50
C ARG A 118 10.63 -13.90 -9.07
N VAL A 119 10.73 -12.87 -8.24
CA VAL A 119 11.51 -11.66 -8.50
C VAL A 119 12.68 -11.65 -7.53
N LEU A 120 13.89 -11.51 -8.07
CA LEU A 120 15.12 -11.47 -7.27
C LEU A 120 15.70 -10.05 -7.35
N VAL A 121 16.17 -9.54 -6.23
CA VAL A 121 16.96 -8.31 -6.12
C VAL A 121 18.26 -8.63 -5.41
N GLY A 122 19.41 -8.26 -5.99
CA GLY A 122 20.71 -8.65 -5.43
C GLY A 122 20.88 -10.16 -5.28
N GLY A 123 20.20 -10.96 -6.11
CA GLY A 123 20.22 -12.43 -6.09
C GLY A 123 19.34 -13.10 -5.03
N VAL A 124 18.56 -12.34 -4.25
CA VAL A 124 17.65 -12.86 -3.23
C VAL A 124 16.22 -12.58 -3.63
N ASP A 125 15.29 -13.53 -3.40
CA ASP A 125 13.86 -13.36 -3.67
C ASP A 125 13.29 -12.20 -2.83
N VAL A 126 12.50 -11.33 -3.44
CA VAL A 126 11.90 -10.17 -2.75
C VAL A 126 11.02 -10.58 -1.57
N ARG A 127 10.52 -11.81 -1.56
CA ARG A 127 9.71 -12.38 -0.47
C ARG A 127 10.52 -12.75 0.77
N ASP A 128 11.82 -12.94 0.60
CA ASP A 128 12.75 -13.30 1.69
C ASP A 128 13.36 -12.08 2.36
N TYR A 129 13.19 -10.88 1.81
CA TYR A 129 13.62 -9.64 2.42
C TYR A 129 12.64 -9.15 3.51
N ASP A 130 13.19 -8.40 4.47
CA ASP A 130 12.40 -7.46 5.24
C ASP A 130 11.88 -6.37 4.29
N MET A 131 10.57 -6.11 4.32
CA MET A 131 9.93 -5.21 3.36
C MET A 131 10.43 -3.77 3.48
N ASP A 132 10.68 -3.31 4.70
CA ASP A 132 11.16 -1.94 4.92
C ASP A 132 12.60 -1.81 4.45
N ALA A 133 13.46 -2.77 4.78
CA ALA A 133 14.85 -2.81 4.32
C ALA A 133 14.96 -2.86 2.77
N LEU A 134 14.13 -3.66 2.10
CA LEU A 134 14.09 -3.70 0.63
C LEU A 134 13.64 -2.36 0.04
N ARG A 135 12.56 -1.77 0.58
CA ARG A 135 11.98 -0.51 0.09
C ARG A 135 12.88 0.70 0.35
N GLU A 136 13.69 0.68 1.39
CA GLU A 136 14.71 1.72 1.63
C GLU A 136 15.80 1.72 0.54
N GLN A 137 16.06 0.57 -0.10
CA GLN A 137 17.06 0.45 -1.18
C GLN A 137 16.47 0.66 -2.58
N VAL A 138 15.16 0.68 -2.74
CA VAL A 138 14.48 0.82 -4.04
C VAL A 138 13.69 2.12 -4.09
N ALA A 139 14.25 3.14 -4.73
CA ALA A 139 13.54 4.39 -4.96
C ALA A 139 12.61 4.28 -6.18
N MET A 140 11.34 4.65 -6.01
CA MET A 140 10.35 4.63 -7.08
C MET A 140 9.79 6.04 -7.33
N VAL A 141 9.87 6.50 -8.59
CA VAL A 141 9.20 7.72 -9.03
C VAL A 141 7.89 7.35 -9.72
N LEU A 142 6.78 7.72 -9.11
CA LEU A 142 5.45 7.41 -9.64
C LEU A 142 5.05 8.37 -10.76
N GLN A 143 4.15 7.94 -11.64
CA GLN A 143 3.61 8.78 -12.71
C GLN A 143 2.83 10.00 -12.16
N LYS A 144 2.20 9.86 -11.00
CA LYS A 144 1.47 10.90 -10.30
C LYS A 144 1.99 10.98 -8.87
N ASN A 145 2.80 12.00 -8.60
CA ASN A 145 3.31 12.27 -7.27
C ASN A 145 2.36 13.21 -6.53
N VAL A 146 2.06 12.89 -5.27
CA VAL A 146 1.25 13.71 -4.39
C VAL A 146 2.10 14.08 -3.19
N LEU A 147 2.15 15.37 -2.86
CA LEU A 147 2.82 15.84 -1.66
C LEU A 147 1.86 15.72 -0.47
N PHE A 148 2.39 15.33 0.67
CA PHE A 148 1.67 15.34 1.94
C PHE A 148 1.47 16.78 2.44
N SER A 149 0.44 17.00 3.26
CA SER A 149 0.22 18.28 3.94
C SER A 149 1.43 18.65 4.79
N GLY A 150 1.93 19.86 4.62
CA GLY A 150 3.13 20.35 5.29
C GLY A 150 3.99 21.18 4.35
N THR A 151 5.24 21.42 4.74
CA THR A 151 6.21 22.14 3.91
C THR A 151 6.85 21.20 2.87
N ILE A 152 7.42 21.79 1.81
CA ILE A 152 8.26 21.05 0.85
C ILE A 152 9.42 20.36 1.57
N LYS A 153 10.01 21.05 2.53
CA LYS A 153 11.10 20.55 3.38
C LYS A 153 10.70 19.30 4.16
N ASP A 154 9.49 19.27 4.74
CA ASP A 154 8.99 18.10 5.45
C ASP A 154 8.79 16.93 4.48
N ASN A 155 8.28 17.20 3.28
CA ASN A 155 8.12 16.16 2.24
C ASN A 155 9.46 15.60 1.75
N LEU A 156 10.50 16.41 1.59
CA LEU A 156 11.83 15.96 1.23
C LEU A 156 12.47 15.09 2.32
N ARG A 157 12.21 15.38 3.59
CA ARG A 157 12.71 14.62 4.74
C ARG A 157 12.11 13.21 4.87
N TRP A 158 11.06 12.89 4.14
CA TRP A 158 10.59 11.50 4.08
C TRP A 158 11.64 10.55 3.47
N GLY A 159 12.48 11.04 2.55
CA GLY A 159 13.57 10.25 1.99
C GLY A 159 14.78 10.12 2.92
N ASN A 160 15.06 11.16 3.71
CA ASN A 160 16.12 11.16 4.72
C ASN A 160 15.78 12.15 5.83
N LYS A 161 15.44 11.65 7.03
CA LYS A 161 15.03 12.47 8.19
C LYS A 161 16.14 13.40 8.68
N GLU A 162 17.41 12.99 8.49
CA GLU A 162 18.60 13.73 8.93
C GLU A 162 19.16 14.68 7.85
N ALA A 163 18.47 14.80 6.70
CA ALA A 163 18.95 15.66 5.61
C ALA A 163 19.08 17.13 6.04
N THR A 164 20.24 17.70 5.74
CA THR A 164 20.50 19.13 5.98
C THR A 164 19.82 20.01 4.94
N ASP A 165 19.66 21.29 5.24
CA ASP A 165 19.04 22.25 4.31
C ASP A 165 19.87 22.40 3.02
N GLU A 166 21.20 22.35 3.13
CA GLU A 166 22.11 22.40 1.96
C GLU A 166 21.94 21.17 1.06
N GLU A 167 21.79 19.97 1.64
CA GLU A 167 21.54 18.74 0.88
C GLU A 167 20.20 18.80 0.16
N MET A 168 19.16 19.28 0.82
CA MET A 168 17.83 19.43 0.19
C MET A 168 17.86 20.40 -0.99
N VAL A 169 18.50 21.56 -0.83
CA VAL A 169 18.68 22.53 -1.92
C VAL A 169 19.50 21.91 -3.06
N ARG A 170 20.57 21.18 -2.74
CA ARG A 170 21.39 20.49 -3.76
C ARG A 170 20.57 19.48 -4.57
N VAL A 171 19.76 18.67 -3.89
CA VAL A 171 18.90 17.67 -4.55
C VAL A 171 17.83 18.35 -5.41
N CYS A 172 17.21 19.44 -4.93
CA CYS A 172 16.26 20.23 -5.71
C CYS A 172 16.89 20.79 -6.99
N LYS A 173 18.14 21.29 -6.91
CA LYS A 173 18.87 21.74 -8.10
C LYS A 173 19.14 20.61 -9.09
N LEU A 174 19.57 19.43 -8.60
CA LEU A 174 19.79 18.25 -9.46
C LEU A 174 18.49 17.80 -10.15
N ALA A 175 17.38 17.86 -9.44
CA ALA A 175 16.05 17.53 -9.96
C ALA A 175 15.42 18.66 -10.81
N GLN A 176 16.09 19.80 -10.97
CA GLN A 176 15.58 21.01 -11.64
C GLN A 176 14.25 21.52 -11.03
N ALA A 177 14.07 21.31 -9.74
CA ALA A 177 12.91 21.77 -8.97
C ALA A 177 13.15 23.11 -8.24
N ASP A 178 14.39 23.64 -8.30
CA ASP A 178 14.81 24.90 -7.65
C ASP A 178 14.13 26.18 -8.20
N PRO A 179 13.64 26.25 -9.47
CA PRO A 179 12.93 27.42 -9.98
C PRO A 179 11.49 27.56 -9.49
N PHE A 180 10.95 26.60 -8.75
CA PHE A 180 9.59 26.57 -8.21
C PHE A 180 9.60 26.69 -6.70
#